data_e5c8eddbc67962c8c05be9b38e6278cb
#
_entry.id   e5c8eddbc67962c8c05be9b38e6278cb
#
_cell.length_a   1.000
_cell.length_b   1.000
_cell.length_c   1.000
_cell.angle_alpha   90.00
_cell.angle_beta   90.00
_cell.angle_gamma   90.00
#
_symmetry.space_group_name_H-M   'P 1'
#
loop_
_entity.id
_entity.type
_entity.pdbx_description
1 polymer ?
#
loop_
_entity_poly.entity_id
_entity_poly.type
_entity_poly.pdbx_seq_one_letter_code
_entity_poly.pdbx_strand_id
1 'polypeptide(L)'
;DYTALRESLTGFANNIEIQNQKTAEILKTQLTDGVNGNDFGGWVLGGYGSSSDVDMTAMALQALAPYYNDETVYTYTNAASKTQVSRTVRECVNDALDRLGSMMNENAGFTSWNTENSESIAQVIVALCALGIDPAKDERFVTDGGKTLLDGILKFRTDDGGFGHTLNTGFNSMANDQATYALVSYWRFENELRSLYDMRLLQTEPVKTAVAAATEAIKSIPSPSDGNYKAAVKSALDALRAVPENERAYVRNGNALFDALDRVGGENN
;
A
#
# COMPACT_ATOMS: atom_id res chain seq x y z
N ASP A 1 -27.48 15.30 19.95
CA ASP A 1 -28.34 14.34 19.25
C ASP A 1 -27.46 13.34 18.51
N TYR A 2 -27.48 12.08 18.96
CA TYR A 2 -26.70 10.97 18.42
C TYR A 2 -27.09 10.65 16.97
N THR A 3 -28.38 10.67 16.65
CA THR A 3 -28.90 10.34 15.32
C THR A 3 -28.40 11.34 14.27
N ALA A 4 -28.52 12.63 14.52
CA ALA A 4 -28.06 13.66 13.61
C ALA A 4 -26.52 13.58 13.40
N LEU A 5 -25.79 13.23 14.45
CA LEU A 5 -24.36 13.01 14.36
C LEU A 5 -24.02 11.80 13.49
N ARG A 6 -24.67 10.68 13.72
CA ARG A 6 -24.46 9.45 12.95
C ARG A 6 -24.77 9.69 11.46
N GLU A 7 -25.84 10.39 11.14
CA GLU A 7 -26.18 10.76 9.76
C GLU A 7 -25.08 11.61 9.11
N SER A 8 -24.56 12.60 9.84
CA SER A 8 -23.47 13.45 9.34
C SER A 8 -22.14 12.69 9.06
N LEU A 9 -21.95 11.55 9.73
CA LEU A 9 -20.75 10.72 9.59
C LEU A 9 -20.94 9.50 8.67
N THR A 10 -22.17 9.24 8.19
CA THR A 10 -22.47 8.08 7.36
C THR A 10 -21.65 8.05 6.08
N GLY A 11 -21.49 9.18 5.40
CA GLY A 11 -20.67 9.26 4.19
C GLY A 11 -19.21 8.91 4.44
N PHE A 12 -18.67 9.35 5.57
CA PHE A 12 -17.30 9.02 6.00
C PHE A 12 -17.15 7.52 6.32
N ALA A 13 -18.08 6.94 7.08
CA ALA A 13 -18.05 5.52 7.41
C ALA A 13 -18.10 4.64 6.14
N ASN A 14 -19.00 4.96 5.21
CA ASN A 14 -19.12 4.23 3.93
C ASN A 14 -17.81 4.30 3.12
N ASN A 15 -17.14 5.46 3.08
CA ASN A 15 -15.87 5.60 2.38
C ASN A 15 -14.77 4.73 2.99
N ILE A 16 -14.67 4.67 4.33
CA ILE A 16 -13.71 3.80 5.01
C ILE A 16 -14.03 2.32 4.72
N GLU A 17 -15.29 1.93 4.80
CA GLU A 17 -15.71 0.57 4.52
C GLU A 17 -15.34 0.14 3.10
N ILE A 18 -15.63 0.97 2.09
CA ILE A 18 -15.25 0.71 0.69
C ILE A 18 -13.74 0.56 0.55
N GLN A 19 -12.95 1.44 1.17
CA GLN A 19 -11.49 1.35 1.13
C GLN A 19 -10.98 0.07 1.78
N ASN A 20 -11.53 -0.31 2.93
CA ASN A 20 -11.16 -1.55 3.62
C ASN A 20 -11.52 -2.79 2.80
N GLN A 21 -12.71 -2.81 2.16
CA GLN A 21 -13.11 -3.88 1.26
C GLN A 21 -12.14 -4.01 0.07
N LYS A 22 -11.79 -2.90 -0.59
CA LYS A 22 -10.86 -2.89 -1.73
C LYS A 22 -9.45 -3.34 -1.31
N THR A 23 -8.97 -2.90 -0.16
CA THR A 23 -7.70 -3.35 0.40
C THR A 23 -7.73 -4.86 0.65
N ALA A 24 -8.76 -5.37 1.32
CA ALA A 24 -8.93 -6.81 1.57
C ALA A 24 -9.03 -7.62 0.26
N GLU A 25 -9.64 -7.09 -0.80
CA GLU A 25 -9.69 -7.74 -2.11
C GLU A 25 -8.30 -7.91 -2.74
N ILE A 26 -7.39 -6.95 -2.56
CA ILE A 26 -6.00 -7.09 -3.00
C ILE A 26 -5.29 -8.15 -2.14
N LEU A 27 -5.38 -8.03 -0.82
CA LEU A 27 -4.69 -8.95 0.11
C LEU A 27 -5.11 -10.41 -0.08
N LYS A 28 -6.40 -10.68 -0.30
CA LYS A 28 -6.90 -12.06 -0.46
C LYS A 28 -6.34 -12.79 -1.68
N THR A 29 -5.84 -12.06 -2.68
CA THR A 29 -5.27 -12.64 -3.91
C THR A 29 -3.76 -12.82 -3.87
N GLN A 30 -3.09 -12.38 -2.80
CA GLN A 30 -1.67 -12.64 -2.60
C GLN A 30 -1.41 -14.15 -2.53
N LEU A 31 -0.35 -14.60 -3.21
CA LEU A 31 0.08 -15.99 -3.14
C LEU A 31 0.67 -16.25 -1.75
N THR A 32 0.09 -17.21 -1.05
CA THR A 32 0.58 -17.70 0.24
C THR A 32 1.20 -19.07 0.06
N ASP A 33 2.11 -19.43 0.95
CA ASP A 33 2.85 -20.67 0.95
C ASP A 33 2.01 -21.89 0.60
N GLY A 34 2.60 -22.85 -0.06
CA GLY A 34 2.02 -24.17 -0.33
C GLY A 34 1.53 -24.39 -1.74
N VAL A 35 1.41 -23.38 -2.58
CA VAL A 35 1.06 -23.63 -3.98
C VAL A 35 2.30 -23.95 -4.81
N ASN A 36 3.43 -23.29 -4.59
CA ASN A 36 4.73 -23.59 -5.24
C ASN A 36 5.91 -22.95 -4.50
N GLY A 37 6.13 -23.21 -3.25
CA GLY A 37 7.35 -22.88 -2.45
C GLY A 37 8.10 -21.55 -2.69
N ASN A 38 8.31 -21.16 -3.92
CA ASN A 38 9.08 -19.98 -4.32
C ASN A 38 8.22 -18.77 -4.75
N ASP A 39 6.89 -18.87 -4.72
CA ASP A 39 5.98 -17.80 -5.18
C ASP A 39 5.26 -17.09 -4.05
N PHE A 40 5.63 -17.41 -2.82
CA PHE A 40 5.08 -16.79 -1.63
C PHE A 40 5.28 -15.28 -1.65
N GLY A 41 4.25 -14.55 -1.30
CA GLY A 41 4.28 -13.09 -1.13
C GLY A 41 3.91 -12.28 -2.37
N GLY A 42 3.99 -12.84 -3.58
CA GLY A 42 3.69 -12.12 -4.82
C GLY A 42 2.23 -12.17 -5.26
N TRP A 43 1.94 -11.49 -6.35
CA TRP A 43 0.66 -11.52 -7.06
C TRP A 43 0.84 -12.05 -8.48
N VAL A 44 -0.20 -12.64 -9.00
CA VAL A 44 -0.25 -13.19 -10.36
C VAL A 44 -1.31 -12.45 -11.18
N LEU A 45 -1.08 -12.32 -12.48
CA LEU A 45 -2.10 -11.81 -13.40
C LEU A 45 -3.27 -12.80 -13.45
N GLY A 46 -4.45 -12.36 -13.01
CA GLY A 46 -5.64 -13.19 -12.87
C GLY A 46 -5.96 -14.00 -14.12
N GLY A 47 -6.06 -15.33 -13.99
CA GLY A 47 -6.32 -16.27 -15.07
C GLY A 47 -5.11 -16.65 -15.94
N TYR A 48 -3.92 -16.08 -15.69
CA TYR A 48 -2.71 -16.28 -16.49
C TYR A 48 -1.52 -16.70 -15.64
N GLY A 49 -1.47 -17.93 -15.19
CA GLY A 49 -0.31 -18.45 -14.48
C GLY A 49 -0.53 -18.79 -13.02
N SER A 50 0.43 -19.50 -12.46
CA SER A 50 0.45 -19.96 -11.06
C SER A 50 1.62 -19.39 -10.28
N SER A 51 2.51 -18.63 -10.92
CA SER A 51 3.71 -18.02 -10.34
C SER A 51 3.55 -16.52 -10.23
N SER A 52 4.10 -15.93 -9.16
CA SER A 52 4.08 -14.47 -8.96
C SER A 52 4.78 -13.77 -10.13
N ASP A 53 4.15 -12.70 -10.59
CA ASP A 53 4.65 -11.82 -11.64
C ASP A 53 5.21 -10.55 -11.01
N VAL A 54 6.32 -10.03 -11.53
CA VAL A 54 7.00 -8.83 -11.04
C VAL A 54 6.09 -7.62 -11.14
N ASP A 55 5.49 -7.41 -12.30
CA ASP A 55 4.70 -6.21 -12.60
C ASP A 55 3.44 -6.19 -11.73
N MET A 56 2.72 -7.32 -11.65
CA MET A 56 1.53 -7.45 -10.82
C MET A 56 1.84 -7.27 -9.34
N THR A 57 2.97 -7.82 -8.88
CA THR A 57 3.41 -7.66 -7.49
C THR A 57 3.75 -6.19 -7.19
N ALA A 58 4.53 -5.55 -8.04
CA ALA A 58 4.89 -4.13 -7.87
C ALA A 58 3.65 -3.21 -7.94
N MET A 59 2.71 -3.46 -8.85
CA MET A 59 1.45 -2.70 -8.93
C MET A 59 0.57 -2.88 -7.68
N ALA A 60 0.49 -4.10 -7.13
CA ALA A 60 -0.20 -4.34 -5.86
C ALA A 60 0.45 -3.55 -4.72
N LEU A 61 1.78 -3.52 -4.64
CA LEU A 61 2.51 -2.71 -3.66
C LEU A 61 2.22 -1.21 -3.80
N GLN A 62 2.17 -0.68 -5.03
CA GLN A 62 1.80 0.72 -5.27
C GLN A 62 0.39 1.03 -4.74
N ALA A 63 -0.57 0.13 -4.98
CA ALA A 63 -1.94 0.28 -4.50
C ALA A 63 -2.04 0.17 -2.96
N LEU A 64 -1.20 -0.64 -2.33
CA LEU A 64 -1.16 -0.86 -0.88
C LEU A 64 -0.30 0.17 -0.13
N ALA A 65 0.57 0.91 -0.82
CA ALA A 65 1.49 1.87 -0.19
C ALA A 65 0.82 2.88 0.75
N PRO A 66 -0.37 3.46 0.44
CA PRO A 66 -1.06 4.38 1.35
C PRO A 66 -1.45 3.76 2.70
N TYR A 67 -1.49 2.42 2.78
CA TYR A 67 -1.92 1.65 3.95
C TYR A 67 -0.77 0.94 4.66
N TYR A 68 0.48 1.10 4.18
CA TYR A 68 1.66 0.38 4.69
C TYR A 68 1.90 0.61 6.19
N ASN A 69 1.63 1.82 6.67
CA ASN A 69 1.79 2.18 8.08
C ASN A 69 0.49 2.07 8.89
N ASP A 70 -0.58 1.53 8.30
CA ASP A 70 -1.85 1.30 8.97
C ASP A 70 -1.79 -0.03 9.76
N GLU A 71 -2.19 -0.01 11.02
CA GLU A 71 -2.22 -1.18 11.89
C GLU A 71 -3.51 -2.00 11.76
N THR A 72 -4.40 -1.65 10.83
CA THR A 72 -5.66 -2.37 10.59
C THR A 72 -5.36 -3.83 10.22
N VAL A 73 -5.95 -4.76 10.97
CA VAL A 73 -5.89 -6.19 10.68
C VAL A 73 -7.07 -6.58 9.79
N TYR A 74 -6.77 -7.12 8.63
CA TYR A 74 -7.75 -7.61 7.67
C TYR A 74 -7.90 -9.12 7.82
N THR A 75 -9.15 -9.59 8.02
CA THR A 75 -9.47 -11.01 8.06
C THR A 75 -10.18 -11.41 6.78
N TYR A 76 -9.61 -12.36 6.06
CA TYR A 76 -10.11 -12.80 4.76
C TYR A 76 -9.77 -14.27 4.50
N THR A 77 -10.50 -14.90 3.56
CA THR A 77 -10.12 -16.21 3.03
C THR A 77 -9.17 -16.00 1.86
N ASN A 78 -7.93 -16.43 2.00
CA ASN A 78 -6.94 -16.31 0.94
C ASN A 78 -7.34 -17.15 -0.28
N ALA A 79 -7.24 -16.57 -1.47
CA ALA A 79 -7.72 -17.18 -2.71
C ALA A 79 -6.86 -18.38 -3.16
N ALA A 80 -5.56 -18.38 -2.84
CA ALA A 80 -4.64 -19.47 -3.19
C ALA A 80 -4.75 -20.64 -2.20
N SER A 81 -4.51 -20.38 -0.90
CA SER A 81 -4.49 -21.44 0.15
C SER A 81 -5.87 -21.91 0.59
N LYS A 82 -6.95 -21.15 0.30
CA LYS A 82 -8.33 -21.38 0.78
C LYS A 82 -8.47 -21.35 2.30
N THR A 83 -7.48 -20.84 3.02
CA THR A 83 -7.48 -20.69 4.47
C THR A 83 -7.89 -19.29 4.89
N GLN A 84 -8.53 -19.18 6.06
CA GLN A 84 -8.77 -17.88 6.68
C GLN A 84 -7.48 -17.39 7.33
N VAL A 85 -7.14 -16.15 7.06
CA VAL A 85 -5.95 -15.47 7.59
C VAL A 85 -6.34 -14.08 8.11
N SER A 86 -5.56 -13.60 9.07
CA SER A 86 -5.70 -12.24 9.61
C SER A 86 -4.34 -11.58 9.53
N ARG A 87 -4.22 -10.52 8.73
CA ARG A 87 -2.95 -9.87 8.43
C ARG A 87 -3.12 -8.37 8.29
N THR A 88 -2.07 -7.62 8.62
CA THR A 88 -1.92 -6.21 8.28
C THR A 88 -1.42 -6.05 6.84
N VAL A 89 -1.60 -4.86 6.26
CA VAL A 89 -0.99 -4.52 4.97
C VAL A 89 0.53 -4.62 5.04
N ARG A 90 1.14 -4.18 6.14
CA ARG A 90 2.59 -4.22 6.34
C ARG A 90 3.16 -5.64 6.22
N GLU A 91 2.52 -6.62 6.84
CA GLU A 91 2.97 -8.01 6.74
C GLU A 91 2.91 -8.54 5.31
N CYS A 92 1.81 -8.26 4.60
CA CYS A 92 1.67 -8.67 3.20
C CYS A 92 2.66 -7.96 2.27
N VAL A 93 2.89 -6.67 2.48
CA VAL A 93 3.86 -5.88 1.72
C VAL A 93 5.29 -6.38 1.95
N ASN A 94 5.67 -6.69 3.19
CA ASN A 94 7.01 -7.21 3.48
C ASN A 94 7.28 -8.54 2.77
N ASP A 95 6.32 -9.49 2.81
CA ASP A 95 6.43 -10.75 2.06
C ASP A 95 6.62 -10.49 0.54
N ALA A 96 5.91 -9.50 0.00
CA ALA A 96 6.02 -9.15 -1.41
C ALA A 96 7.36 -8.47 -1.76
N LEU A 97 7.90 -7.66 -0.87
CA LEU A 97 9.23 -7.07 -1.04
C LEU A 97 10.31 -8.14 -1.02
N ASP A 98 10.23 -9.12 -0.11
CA ASP A 98 11.15 -10.24 -0.05
C ASP A 98 11.04 -11.11 -1.32
N ARG A 99 9.80 -11.30 -1.82
CA ARG A 99 9.57 -12.00 -3.08
C ARG A 99 10.20 -11.27 -4.26
N LEU A 100 9.97 -9.96 -4.42
CA LEU A 100 10.58 -9.16 -5.49
C LEU A 100 12.10 -9.19 -5.41
N GLY A 101 12.68 -9.03 -4.21
CA GLY A 101 14.13 -9.15 -4.00
C GLY A 101 14.66 -10.50 -4.51
N SER A 102 13.96 -11.60 -4.22
CA SER A 102 14.35 -12.94 -4.68
C SER A 102 14.22 -13.15 -6.20
N MET A 103 13.46 -12.31 -6.89
CA MET A 103 13.28 -12.35 -8.36
C MET A 103 14.32 -11.50 -9.10
N MET A 104 15.03 -10.62 -8.40
CA MET A 104 16.03 -9.75 -9.00
C MET A 104 17.26 -10.57 -9.43
N ASN A 105 17.75 -10.33 -10.63
CA ASN A 105 18.95 -11.00 -11.15
C ASN A 105 20.23 -10.24 -10.77
N GLU A 106 21.39 -10.83 -11.04
CA GLU A 106 22.75 -10.27 -10.77
C GLU A 106 23.03 -8.93 -11.46
N ASN A 107 22.20 -8.54 -12.41
CA ASN A 107 22.31 -7.28 -13.15
C ASN A 107 21.27 -6.24 -12.69
N ALA A 108 20.65 -6.45 -11.53
CA ALA A 108 19.57 -5.63 -10.98
C ALA A 108 18.39 -5.48 -11.96
N GLY A 109 18.09 -6.55 -12.69
CA GLY A 109 16.99 -6.65 -13.64
C GLY A 109 15.93 -7.64 -13.19
N PHE A 110 14.79 -7.62 -13.86
CA PHE A 110 13.69 -8.56 -13.66
C PHE A 110 13.25 -9.16 -14.98
N THR A 111 12.76 -10.38 -14.89
CA THR A 111 12.18 -11.11 -16.04
C THR A 111 10.69 -11.27 -15.83
N SER A 112 9.89 -10.75 -16.74
CA SER A 112 8.46 -11.00 -16.86
C SER A 112 8.18 -11.65 -18.21
N TRP A 113 7.33 -12.69 -18.26
CA TRP A 113 7.02 -13.44 -19.47
C TRP A 113 8.25 -13.94 -20.24
N ASN A 114 9.26 -14.44 -19.50
CA ASN A 114 10.55 -14.91 -20.04
C ASN A 114 11.41 -13.84 -20.73
N THR A 115 11.15 -12.56 -20.48
CA THR A 115 11.90 -11.47 -21.09
C THR A 115 12.36 -10.51 -20.00
N GLU A 116 13.68 -10.26 -19.92
CA GLU A 116 14.20 -9.17 -19.10
C GLU A 116 13.84 -7.84 -19.79
N ASN A 117 13.15 -6.95 -19.07
CA ASN A 117 12.64 -5.73 -19.65
C ASN A 117 12.74 -4.55 -18.68
N SER A 118 12.75 -3.34 -19.24
CA SER A 118 12.87 -2.09 -18.48
C SER A 118 11.61 -1.77 -17.68
N GLU A 119 10.45 -2.16 -18.16
CA GLU A 119 9.15 -1.85 -17.55
C GLU A 119 9.01 -2.54 -16.18
N SER A 120 9.44 -3.80 -16.06
CA SER A 120 9.40 -4.51 -14.78
C SER A 120 10.29 -3.84 -13.73
N ILE A 121 11.49 -3.35 -14.11
CA ILE A 121 12.35 -2.58 -13.20
C ILE A 121 11.65 -1.27 -12.81
N ALA A 122 11.04 -0.59 -13.76
CA ALA A 122 10.33 0.66 -13.55
C ALA A 122 9.20 0.50 -12.52
N GLN A 123 8.38 -0.55 -12.63
CA GLN A 123 7.30 -0.84 -11.70
C GLN A 123 7.81 -1.04 -10.26
N VAL A 124 8.94 -1.75 -10.10
CA VAL A 124 9.53 -1.99 -8.77
C VAL A 124 10.07 -0.68 -8.17
N ILE A 125 10.78 0.14 -8.96
CA ILE A 125 11.27 1.46 -8.48
C ILE A 125 10.10 2.32 -7.98
N VAL A 126 9.01 2.40 -8.74
CA VAL A 126 7.82 3.19 -8.34
C VAL A 126 7.19 2.63 -7.07
N ALA A 127 7.09 1.31 -6.93
CA ALA A 127 6.54 0.67 -5.74
C ALA A 127 7.37 0.98 -4.49
N LEU A 128 8.70 0.87 -4.57
CA LEU A 128 9.60 1.19 -3.46
C LEU A 128 9.49 2.66 -3.05
N CYS A 129 9.56 3.58 -4.01
CA CYS A 129 9.39 5.01 -3.74
C CYS A 129 8.03 5.32 -3.11
N ALA A 130 6.95 4.66 -3.53
CA ALA A 130 5.62 4.84 -2.94
C ALA A 130 5.55 4.35 -1.49
N LEU A 131 6.31 3.31 -1.14
CA LEU A 131 6.43 2.76 0.22
C LEU A 131 7.40 3.57 1.11
N GLY A 132 8.11 4.55 0.56
CA GLY A 132 9.14 5.29 1.28
C GLY A 132 10.46 4.52 1.42
N ILE A 133 10.72 3.55 0.54
CA ILE A 133 11.92 2.70 0.53
C ILE A 133 12.85 3.18 -0.59
N ASP A 134 14.13 3.33 -0.27
CA ASP A 134 15.16 3.77 -1.23
C ASP A 134 15.53 2.61 -2.18
N PRO A 135 15.21 2.67 -3.47
CA PRO A 135 15.52 1.63 -4.44
C PRO A 135 17.02 1.48 -4.75
N ALA A 136 17.86 2.42 -4.27
CA ALA A 136 19.31 2.38 -4.41
C ALA A 136 20.03 1.87 -3.15
N LYS A 137 19.32 1.69 -2.02
CA LYS A 137 19.94 1.36 -0.73
C LYS A 137 19.32 0.14 -0.01
N ASP A 138 18.09 -0.23 -0.30
CA ASP A 138 17.46 -1.39 0.34
C ASP A 138 18.22 -2.66 -0.09
N GLU A 139 18.71 -3.42 0.89
CA GLU A 139 19.59 -4.58 0.68
C GLU A 139 18.95 -5.65 -0.21
N ARG A 140 17.63 -5.75 -0.26
CA ARG A 140 16.91 -6.69 -1.13
C ARG A 140 17.04 -6.36 -2.62
N PHE A 141 17.36 -5.09 -2.92
CA PHE A 141 17.41 -4.54 -4.29
C PHE A 141 18.80 -4.01 -4.68
N VAL A 142 19.83 -4.40 -3.92
CA VAL A 142 21.23 -4.20 -4.27
C VAL A 142 21.85 -5.57 -4.48
N THR A 143 22.47 -5.79 -5.64
CA THR A 143 23.12 -7.07 -5.95
C THR A 143 24.40 -7.25 -5.14
N ASP A 144 24.92 -8.48 -5.04
CA ASP A 144 26.23 -8.76 -4.41
C ASP A 144 27.38 -7.95 -5.05
N GLY A 145 27.23 -7.59 -6.32
CA GLY A 145 28.17 -6.73 -7.04
C GLY A 145 27.96 -5.22 -6.81
N GLY A 146 27.02 -4.83 -5.96
CA GLY A 146 26.70 -3.45 -5.63
C GLY A 146 25.88 -2.70 -6.69
N LYS A 147 25.29 -3.40 -7.67
CA LYS A 147 24.37 -2.78 -8.64
C LYS A 147 23.01 -2.54 -8.01
N THR A 148 22.44 -1.39 -8.28
CA THR A 148 21.11 -0.96 -7.83
C THR A 148 20.06 -1.07 -8.95
N LEU A 149 18.79 -0.91 -8.61
CA LEU A 149 17.71 -0.84 -9.62
C LEU A 149 17.90 0.33 -10.60
N LEU A 150 18.60 1.40 -10.17
CA LEU A 150 18.91 2.52 -11.06
C LEU A 150 19.95 2.11 -12.10
N ASP A 151 20.97 1.33 -11.70
CA ASP A 151 21.92 0.75 -12.65
C ASP A 151 21.19 -0.22 -13.59
N GLY A 152 20.25 -0.99 -13.06
CA GLY A 152 19.41 -1.91 -13.81
C GLY A 152 18.63 -1.23 -14.93
N ILE A 153 17.88 -0.18 -14.62
CA ILE A 153 17.01 0.50 -15.62
C ILE A 153 17.85 1.28 -16.65
N LEU A 154 18.98 1.89 -16.22
CA LEU A 154 19.85 2.67 -17.11
C LEU A 154 20.52 1.83 -18.21
N LYS A 155 20.62 0.50 -18.06
CA LYS A 155 21.10 -0.40 -19.12
C LYS A 155 20.25 -0.38 -20.38
N PHE A 156 18.97 -0.05 -20.25
CA PHE A 156 18.02 0.00 -21.36
C PHE A 156 17.98 1.34 -22.08
N ARG A 157 18.87 2.28 -21.68
CA ARG A 157 18.99 3.55 -22.39
C ARG A 157 19.48 3.34 -23.82
N THR A 158 18.83 4.01 -24.75
CA THR A 158 19.18 3.96 -26.17
C THR A 158 20.08 5.14 -26.58
N ASP A 159 20.77 5.03 -27.70
CA ASP A 159 21.71 6.06 -28.19
C ASP A 159 21.01 7.39 -28.48
N ASP A 160 19.73 7.37 -28.81
CA ASP A 160 18.89 8.55 -29.05
C ASP A 160 18.35 9.19 -27.77
N GLY A 161 18.74 8.67 -26.59
CA GLY A 161 18.42 9.23 -25.28
C GLY A 161 17.14 8.75 -24.64
N GLY A 162 16.40 7.85 -25.30
CA GLY A 162 15.20 7.19 -24.75
C GLY A 162 15.53 5.86 -24.07
N PHE A 163 14.49 5.02 -23.94
CA PHE A 163 14.58 3.67 -23.37
C PHE A 163 13.99 2.63 -24.31
N GLY A 164 14.63 1.48 -24.36
CA GLY A 164 14.17 0.29 -25.08
C GLY A 164 13.43 -0.67 -24.15
N HIS A 165 12.56 -1.52 -24.74
CA HIS A 165 11.87 -2.58 -24.01
C HIS A 165 12.85 -3.64 -23.48
N THR A 166 13.74 -4.11 -24.37
CA THR A 166 14.77 -5.09 -24.04
C THR A 166 16.16 -4.53 -24.34
N LEU A 167 17.20 -5.18 -23.82
CA LEU A 167 18.58 -4.77 -24.06
C LEU A 167 18.92 -4.78 -25.54
N ASN A 168 19.68 -3.79 -25.98
CA ASN A 168 20.15 -3.63 -27.38
C ASN A 168 19.03 -3.49 -28.42
N THR A 169 17.82 -3.11 -28.00
CA THR A 169 16.75 -2.69 -28.91
C THR A 169 16.69 -1.17 -29.00
N GLY A 170 16.10 -0.65 -30.07
CA GLY A 170 15.87 0.79 -30.22
C GLY A 170 14.79 1.32 -29.28
N PHE A 171 14.53 2.61 -29.39
CA PHE A 171 13.48 3.30 -28.64
C PHE A 171 12.13 2.57 -28.70
N ASN A 172 11.52 2.44 -27.52
CA ASN A 172 10.16 1.93 -27.39
C ASN A 172 9.34 2.93 -26.56
N SER A 173 8.22 3.39 -27.07
CA SER A 173 7.42 4.45 -26.43
C SER A 173 6.90 4.06 -25.05
N MET A 174 6.44 2.81 -24.88
CA MET A 174 5.94 2.32 -23.58
C MET A 174 7.09 2.16 -22.56
N ALA A 175 8.21 1.58 -22.98
CA ALA A 175 9.40 1.45 -22.16
C ALA A 175 9.94 2.81 -21.72
N ASN A 176 10.00 3.76 -22.66
CA ASN A 176 10.47 5.11 -22.38
C ASN A 176 9.55 5.84 -21.41
N ASP A 177 8.23 5.72 -21.55
CA ASP A 177 7.25 6.30 -20.65
C ASP A 177 7.43 5.73 -19.22
N GLN A 178 7.50 4.40 -19.10
CA GLN A 178 7.64 3.74 -17.81
C GLN A 178 9.00 4.01 -17.16
N ALA A 179 10.10 3.96 -17.87
CA ALA A 179 11.40 4.32 -17.33
C ALA A 179 11.45 5.79 -16.89
N THR A 180 10.84 6.70 -17.65
CA THR A 180 10.79 8.12 -17.30
C THR A 180 10.01 8.35 -16.01
N TYR A 181 8.82 7.78 -15.86
CA TYR A 181 8.06 7.99 -14.63
C TYR A 181 8.72 7.31 -13.41
N ALA A 182 9.43 6.19 -13.60
CA ALA A 182 10.20 5.57 -12.52
C ALA A 182 11.35 6.47 -12.04
N LEU A 183 12.11 7.06 -12.96
CA LEU A 183 13.15 8.02 -12.62
C LEU A 183 12.58 9.30 -11.98
N VAL A 184 11.42 9.77 -12.44
CA VAL A 184 10.70 10.88 -11.80
C VAL A 184 10.24 10.49 -10.40
N SER A 185 9.76 9.25 -10.19
CA SER A 185 9.37 8.75 -8.88
C SER A 185 10.56 8.75 -7.91
N TYR A 186 11.71 8.26 -8.36
CA TYR A 186 12.94 8.28 -7.57
C TYR A 186 13.42 9.69 -7.29
N TRP A 187 13.43 10.60 -8.28
CA TRP A 187 13.79 12.00 -8.07
C TRP A 187 12.86 12.66 -7.03
N ARG A 188 11.55 12.38 -7.09
CA ARG A 188 10.60 12.90 -6.09
C ARG A 188 10.90 12.35 -4.69
N PHE A 189 11.24 11.06 -4.58
CA PHE A 189 11.63 10.42 -3.34
C PHE A 189 12.89 11.08 -2.73
N GLU A 190 13.95 11.25 -3.50
CA GLU A 190 15.20 11.91 -3.06
C GLU A 190 15.00 13.38 -2.63
N ASN A 191 13.99 14.04 -3.15
CA ASN A 191 13.64 15.43 -2.80
C ASN A 191 12.50 15.52 -1.78
N GLU A 192 12.15 14.44 -1.10
CA GLU A 192 11.10 14.37 -0.08
C GLU A 192 9.73 14.90 -0.58
N LEU A 193 9.47 14.76 -1.87
CA LEU A 193 8.21 15.14 -2.49
C LEU A 193 7.20 13.99 -2.37
N ARG A 194 5.92 14.34 -2.45
CA ARG A 194 4.83 13.37 -2.49
C ARG A 194 5.07 12.32 -3.58
N SER A 195 4.81 11.04 -3.28
CA SER A 195 4.97 9.95 -4.26
C SER A 195 4.12 10.16 -5.52
N LEU A 196 4.51 9.55 -6.64
CA LEU A 196 4.03 9.89 -7.97
C LEU A 196 2.50 9.79 -8.12
N TYR A 197 1.90 8.73 -7.57
CA TYR A 197 0.46 8.48 -7.69
C TYR A 197 -0.35 8.84 -6.44
N ASP A 198 0.28 9.46 -5.44
CA ASP A 198 -0.43 9.95 -4.28
C ASP A 198 -1.13 11.27 -4.59
N MET A 199 -2.39 11.18 -4.98
CA MET A 199 -3.24 12.33 -5.30
C MET A 199 -3.95 12.93 -4.09
N ARG A 200 -3.71 12.41 -2.87
CA ARG A 200 -4.28 12.97 -1.65
C ARG A 200 -3.73 14.37 -1.40
N LEU A 201 -4.54 15.22 -0.80
CA LEU A 201 -4.07 16.56 -0.40
C LEU A 201 -2.90 16.44 0.58
N LEU A 202 -1.91 17.31 0.45
CA LEU A 202 -0.84 17.40 1.44
C LEU A 202 -1.43 17.89 2.76
N GLN A 203 -1.38 17.04 3.76
CA GLN A 203 -1.83 17.41 5.10
C GLN A 203 -0.85 18.40 5.72
N THR A 204 -1.38 19.49 6.26
CA THR A 204 -0.60 20.40 7.09
C THR A 204 -0.27 19.73 8.44
N GLU A 205 0.77 20.18 9.13
CA GLU A 205 1.14 19.63 10.45
C GLU A 205 -0.02 19.65 11.47
N PRO A 206 -0.85 20.71 11.55
CA PRO A 206 -2.04 20.69 12.40
C PRO A 206 -3.03 19.56 12.04
N VAL A 207 -3.22 19.29 10.74
CA VAL A 207 -4.12 18.21 10.30
C VAL A 207 -3.53 16.84 10.64
N LYS A 208 -2.25 16.61 10.37
CA LYS A 208 -1.56 15.37 10.79
C LYS A 208 -1.69 15.10 12.28
N THR A 209 -1.49 16.13 13.09
CA THR A 209 -1.64 16.06 14.55
C THR A 209 -3.07 15.71 14.95
N ALA A 210 -4.07 16.32 14.31
CA ALA A 210 -5.48 16.03 14.60
C ALA A 210 -5.86 14.59 14.19
N VAL A 211 -5.39 14.12 13.03
CA VAL A 211 -5.60 12.73 12.55
C VAL A 211 -4.95 11.73 13.51
N ALA A 212 -3.72 11.97 13.94
CA ALA A 212 -3.03 11.11 14.91
C ALA A 212 -3.77 11.08 16.27
N ALA A 213 -4.21 12.22 16.76
CA ALA A 213 -4.96 12.33 18.02
C ALA A 213 -6.30 11.57 17.94
N ALA A 214 -7.03 11.69 16.82
CA ALA A 214 -8.27 10.96 16.60
C ALA A 214 -8.04 9.45 16.53
N THR A 215 -7.02 9.01 15.80
CA THR A 215 -6.65 7.60 15.68
C THR A 215 -6.32 7.00 17.04
N GLU A 216 -5.51 7.67 17.85
CA GLU A 216 -5.13 7.20 19.19
C GLU A 216 -6.31 7.20 20.17
N ALA A 217 -7.16 8.24 20.13
CA ALA A 217 -8.36 8.30 20.96
C ALA A 217 -9.32 7.14 20.68
N ILE A 218 -9.49 6.77 19.41
CA ILE A 218 -10.33 5.61 18.99
C ILE A 218 -9.70 4.30 19.46
N LYS A 219 -8.38 4.13 19.28
CA LYS A 219 -7.64 2.95 19.74
C LYS A 219 -7.73 2.74 21.25
N SER A 220 -7.84 3.84 21.98
CA SER A 220 -7.89 3.85 23.45
C SER A 220 -9.30 3.64 24.03
N ILE A 221 -10.33 3.39 23.20
CA ILE A 221 -11.67 3.07 23.70
C ILE A 221 -11.62 1.73 24.45
N PRO A 222 -11.96 1.68 25.74
CA PRO A 222 -11.88 0.47 26.53
C PRO A 222 -13.03 -0.51 26.18
N SER A 223 -13.07 -1.67 26.83
CA SER A 223 -14.18 -2.62 26.71
C SER A 223 -15.53 -1.94 27.07
N PRO A 224 -16.65 -2.33 26.42
CA PRO A 224 -17.98 -1.79 26.71
C PRO A 224 -18.43 -1.96 28.18
N SER A 225 -17.87 -2.93 28.90
CA SER A 225 -18.13 -3.15 30.34
C SER A 225 -17.37 -2.19 31.27
N ASP A 226 -16.45 -1.41 30.74
CA ASP A 226 -15.69 -0.44 31.52
C ASP A 226 -16.54 0.80 31.85
N GLY A 227 -16.48 1.28 33.10
CA GLY A 227 -17.24 2.44 33.52
C GLY A 227 -16.88 3.75 32.78
N ASN A 228 -15.70 3.80 32.16
CA ASN A 228 -15.26 4.95 31.37
C ASN A 228 -15.61 4.82 29.86
N TYR A 229 -16.24 3.72 29.44
CA TYR A 229 -16.49 3.45 28.03
C TYR A 229 -17.20 4.62 27.32
N LYS A 230 -18.33 5.09 27.86
CA LYS A 230 -19.11 6.19 27.26
C LYS A 230 -18.32 7.50 27.17
N ALA A 231 -17.51 7.79 28.19
CA ALA A 231 -16.66 8.98 28.20
C ALA A 231 -15.54 8.88 27.15
N ALA A 232 -14.93 7.70 27.01
CA ALA A 232 -13.89 7.46 26.00
C ALA A 232 -14.44 7.54 24.57
N VAL A 233 -15.63 6.97 24.31
CA VAL A 233 -16.31 7.08 23.01
C VAL A 233 -16.61 8.54 22.67
N LYS A 234 -17.09 9.33 23.65
CA LYS A 234 -17.31 10.76 23.45
C LYS A 234 -16.01 11.50 23.14
N SER A 235 -14.94 11.22 23.87
CA SER A 235 -13.63 11.85 23.65
C SER A 235 -13.08 11.53 22.25
N ALA A 236 -13.17 10.27 21.81
CA ALA A 236 -12.76 9.85 20.49
C ALA A 236 -13.56 10.54 19.38
N LEU A 237 -14.86 10.73 19.60
CA LEU A 237 -15.73 11.47 18.70
C LEU A 237 -15.36 12.95 18.59
N ASP A 238 -15.08 13.59 19.73
CA ASP A 238 -14.67 15.00 19.74
C ASP A 238 -13.31 15.16 19.04
N ALA A 239 -12.39 14.21 19.20
CA ALA A 239 -11.12 14.17 18.48
C ALA A 239 -11.34 14.00 16.95
N LEU A 240 -12.24 13.10 16.52
CA LEU A 240 -12.56 12.95 15.08
C LEU A 240 -13.18 14.22 14.49
N ARG A 241 -14.01 14.93 15.27
CA ARG A 241 -14.61 16.20 14.83
C ARG A 241 -13.59 17.33 14.67
N ALA A 242 -12.49 17.28 15.39
CA ALA A 242 -11.39 18.24 15.24
C ALA A 242 -10.63 18.05 13.90
N VAL A 243 -10.74 16.88 13.28
CA VAL A 243 -10.20 16.65 11.94
C VAL A 243 -11.11 17.32 10.90
N PRO A 244 -10.57 18.14 9.97
CA PRO A 244 -11.34 18.70 8.85
C PRO A 244 -12.11 17.61 8.10
N GLU A 245 -13.33 17.90 7.68
CA GLU A 245 -14.23 16.90 7.12
C GLU A 245 -13.65 16.16 5.91
N ASN A 246 -13.01 16.88 5.01
CA ASN A 246 -12.33 16.33 3.82
C ASN A 246 -11.07 15.52 4.15
N GLU A 247 -10.58 15.58 5.39
CA GLU A 247 -9.37 14.86 5.84
C GLU A 247 -9.69 13.67 6.76
N ARG A 248 -10.95 13.49 7.17
CA ARG A 248 -11.35 12.42 8.09
C ARG A 248 -11.10 11.02 7.53
N ALA A 249 -11.05 10.86 6.20
CA ALA A 249 -10.69 9.59 5.56
C ALA A 249 -9.28 9.07 5.92
N TYR A 250 -8.43 9.92 6.48
CA TYR A 250 -7.12 9.52 7.00
C TYR A 250 -7.18 8.86 8.40
N VAL A 251 -8.30 8.96 9.10
CA VAL A 251 -8.53 8.26 10.38
C VAL A 251 -9.01 6.84 10.07
N ARG A 252 -8.06 5.94 9.82
CA ARG A 252 -8.31 4.60 9.22
C ARG A 252 -9.10 3.65 10.13
N ASN A 253 -9.02 3.83 11.44
CA ASN A 253 -9.75 3.04 12.44
C ASN A 253 -11.13 3.62 12.80
N GLY A 254 -11.68 4.54 12.01
CA GLY A 254 -12.96 5.19 12.24
C GLY A 254 -14.13 4.22 12.44
N ASN A 255 -14.12 3.05 11.79
CA ASN A 255 -15.18 2.03 11.96
C ASN A 255 -15.32 1.57 13.40
N ALA A 256 -14.22 1.44 14.15
CA ALA A 256 -14.26 1.07 15.57
C ALA A 256 -15.01 2.10 16.41
N LEU A 257 -14.91 3.39 16.07
CA LEU A 257 -15.70 4.44 16.72
C LEU A 257 -17.18 4.34 16.36
N PHE A 258 -17.54 4.04 15.12
CA PHE A 258 -18.95 3.88 14.72
C PHE A 258 -19.60 2.71 15.45
N ASP A 259 -18.91 1.56 15.53
CA ASP A 259 -19.36 0.40 16.30
C ASP A 259 -19.56 0.75 17.79
N ALA A 260 -18.66 1.56 18.35
CA ALA A 260 -18.76 2.00 19.72
C ALA A 260 -19.93 2.98 19.93
N LEU A 261 -20.17 3.90 18.99
CA LEU A 261 -21.31 4.83 19.01
C LEU A 261 -22.66 4.12 18.90
N ASP A 262 -22.75 3.09 18.02
CA ASP A 262 -23.98 2.29 17.89
C ASP A 262 -24.32 1.58 19.19
N ARG A 263 -23.33 1.08 19.92
CA ARG A 263 -23.55 0.46 21.25
C ARG A 263 -24.02 1.48 22.28
N VAL A 264 -23.41 2.66 22.34
CA VAL A 264 -23.84 3.74 23.26
C VAL A 264 -25.25 4.24 22.93
N GLY A 265 -25.61 4.34 21.63
CA GLY A 265 -26.95 4.73 21.18
C GLY A 265 -28.03 3.68 21.46
N GLY A 266 -27.68 2.39 21.32
CA GLY A 266 -28.58 1.26 21.58
C GLY A 266 -28.94 1.10 23.07
N GLU A 267 -28.09 1.58 23.99
CA GLU A 267 -28.37 1.55 25.42
C GLU A 267 -29.31 2.68 25.90
N ASN A 268 -29.61 3.67 25.06
CA ASN A 268 -30.46 4.81 25.40
C ASN A 268 -31.87 4.72 24.77
N ASN A 269 -32.20 3.61 24.09
CA ASN A 269 -33.53 3.21 23.67
C ASN A 269 -34.02 2.09 24.57
#